data_5aa1e88353c5d3877131807ba390b572
#
_entry.id   5aa1e88353c5d3877131807ba390b572
#
_cell.length_a   1.000
_cell.length_b   1.000
_cell.length_c   1.000
_cell.angle_alpha   90.00
_cell.angle_beta   90.00
_cell.angle_gamma   90.00
#
_symmetry.space_group_name_H-M   'P 1'
#
loop_
_entity.id
_entity.type
_entity.pdbx_description
1 polymer ?
#
loop_
_entity_poly.entity_id
_entity_poly.type
_entity_poly.pdbx_seq_one_letter_code
_entity_poly.pdbx_strand_id
1 'polypeptide(L)'
;MELRLDGKTALVTGGSRGIGQAIALAFAEAGASVMISSRNAEGLETSVAEIRSQLGDRAGEVAWAVANAGDPEQAEACVAATVDLFGRVDILVNNAATNPYFGPIIDIDQGRADKTVRVNQSGYLEWTQAAWRAGMSDYGGAVLNIASIGGMTVEGGIGWYNVTKAAVIHLTAQLAGELGPKVRVNGIAPGLVKTQLAKALWEAGEEKISQRLPTRRLGVPTDIANAALFLCSDAASWITGETLVVDGGSLCVASGSLS
;
A
#
# COMPACT_ATOMS: atom_id res chain seq x y z
N MET A 1 21.78 -6.52 -8.49
CA MET A 1 21.16 -7.35 -7.40
C MET A 1 19.76 -7.69 -7.87
N GLU A 2 19.44 -8.95 -8.00
CA GLU A 2 18.07 -9.38 -8.31
C GLU A 2 17.30 -9.50 -6.99
N LEU A 3 16.19 -8.78 -6.84
CA LEU A 3 15.34 -8.88 -5.65
C LEU A 3 14.37 -10.05 -5.86
N ARG A 4 14.39 -11.03 -4.96
CA ARG A 4 13.57 -12.25 -5.04
C ARG A 4 12.72 -12.42 -3.79
N LEU A 5 11.54 -13.02 -3.99
CA LEU A 5 10.59 -13.41 -2.94
C LEU A 5 10.19 -14.89 -3.07
N ASP A 6 11.09 -15.74 -3.60
CA ASP A 6 10.81 -17.16 -3.82
C ASP A 6 10.37 -17.84 -2.52
N GLY A 7 9.29 -18.61 -2.59
CA GLY A 7 8.70 -19.32 -1.45
C GLY A 7 8.04 -18.44 -0.40
N LYS A 8 7.89 -17.14 -0.64
CA LYS A 8 7.12 -16.23 0.20
C LYS A 8 5.67 -16.14 -0.27
N THR A 9 4.77 -15.92 0.68
CA THR A 9 3.36 -15.61 0.41
C THR A 9 3.08 -14.16 0.80
N ALA A 10 2.54 -13.38 -0.13
CA ALA A 10 2.16 -11.99 0.09
C ALA A 10 0.65 -11.81 0.02
N LEU A 11 0.08 -11.01 0.93
CA LEU A 11 -1.30 -10.56 0.91
C LEU A 11 -1.32 -9.04 0.68
N VAL A 12 -1.98 -8.59 -0.41
CA VAL A 12 -2.04 -7.18 -0.81
C VAL A 12 -3.47 -6.67 -0.77
N THR A 13 -3.78 -5.76 0.16
CA THR A 13 -5.09 -5.12 0.24
C THR A 13 -5.24 -4.03 -0.82
N GLY A 14 -6.45 -3.89 -1.41
CA GLY A 14 -6.67 -2.94 -2.50
C GLY A 14 -5.93 -3.32 -3.79
N GLY A 15 -5.75 -4.62 -4.05
CA GLY A 15 -4.96 -5.16 -5.17
C GLY A 15 -5.67 -5.18 -6.53
N SER A 16 -6.93 -4.70 -6.63
CA SER A 16 -7.70 -4.77 -7.89
C SER A 16 -7.28 -3.74 -8.94
N ARG A 17 -6.41 -2.78 -8.63
CA ARG A 17 -5.90 -1.75 -9.56
C ARG A 17 -4.79 -0.90 -8.95
N GLY A 18 -4.14 -0.10 -9.80
CA GLY A 18 -3.20 0.96 -9.39
C GLY A 18 -1.99 0.42 -8.61
N ILE A 19 -1.65 1.06 -7.49
CA ILE A 19 -0.46 0.71 -6.70
C ILE A 19 -0.53 -0.74 -6.21
N GLY A 20 -1.67 -1.17 -5.66
CA GLY A 20 -1.81 -2.54 -5.14
C GLY A 20 -1.65 -3.61 -6.20
N GLN A 21 -2.22 -3.40 -7.40
CA GLN A 21 -2.06 -4.32 -8.53
C GLN A 21 -0.60 -4.37 -9.01
N ALA A 22 0.07 -3.23 -9.12
CA ALA A 22 1.47 -3.17 -9.52
C ALA A 22 2.41 -3.84 -8.49
N ILE A 23 2.12 -3.69 -7.18
CA ILE A 23 2.85 -4.41 -6.12
C ILE A 23 2.64 -5.92 -6.26
N ALA A 24 1.39 -6.35 -6.48
CA ALA A 24 1.06 -7.77 -6.66
C ALA A 24 1.79 -8.38 -7.87
N LEU A 25 1.83 -7.66 -9.00
CA LEU A 25 2.59 -8.07 -10.18
C LEU A 25 4.09 -8.20 -9.87
N ALA A 26 4.70 -7.16 -9.30
CA ALA A 26 6.13 -7.16 -8.99
C ALA A 26 6.53 -8.26 -8.00
N PHE A 27 5.66 -8.57 -7.03
CA PHE A 27 5.90 -9.64 -6.06
C PHE A 27 5.78 -11.02 -6.71
N ALA A 28 4.77 -11.22 -7.58
CA ALA A 28 4.61 -12.46 -8.32
C ALA A 28 5.78 -12.69 -9.30
N GLU A 29 6.23 -11.67 -10.04
CA GLU A 29 7.43 -11.73 -10.89
C GLU A 29 8.69 -12.07 -10.08
N ALA A 30 8.77 -11.60 -8.83
CA ALA A 30 9.84 -11.93 -7.91
C ALA A 30 9.72 -13.35 -7.29
N GLY A 31 8.68 -14.13 -7.63
CA GLY A 31 8.49 -15.52 -7.21
C GLY A 31 7.60 -15.74 -5.99
N ALA A 32 6.95 -14.69 -5.46
CA ALA A 32 6.00 -14.84 -4.35
C ALA A 32 4.65 -15.38 -4.84
N SER A 33 4.01 -16.25 -4.04
CA SER A 33 2.57 -16.48 -4.15
C SER A 33 1.83 -15.26 -3.62
N VAL A 34 0.86 -14.71 -4.36
CA VAL A 34 0.22 -13.45 -4.03
C VAL A 34 -1.30 -13.61 -3.94
N MET A 35 -1.86 -13.26 -2.79
CA MET A 35 -3.29 -13.03 -2.62
C MET A 35 -3.56 -11.52 -2.75
N ILE A 36 -4.49 -11.13 -3.63
CA ILE A 36 -4.98 -9.75 -3.67
C ILE A 36 -6.38 -9.66 -3.10
N SER A 37 -6.71 -8.57 -2.43
CA SER A 37 -8.07 -8.35 -1.92
C SER A 37 -8.63 -6.99 -2.31
N SER A 38 -9.93 -6.94 -2.54
CA SER A 38 -10.74 -5.72 -2.64
C SER A 38 -12.22 -6.06 -2.46
N ARG A 39 -13.09 -5.02 -2.50
CA ARG A 39 -14.54 -5.18 -2.32
C ARG A 39 -15.28 -5.71 -3.56
N ASN A 40 -14.68 -5.62 -4.75
CA ASN A 40 -15.31 -5.95 -6.02
C ASN A 40 -14.65 -7.18 -6.64
N ALA A 41 -15.39 -8.28 -6.74
CA ALA A 41 -14.94 -9.53 -7.32
C ALA A 41 -14.52 -9.38 -8.79
N GLU A 42 -15.33 -8.74 -9.63
CA GLU A 42 -15.03 -8.54 -11.06
C GLU A 42 -13.71 -7.79 -11.27
N GLY A 43 -13.46 -6.74 -10.45
CA GLY A 43 -12.19 -6.01 -10.50
C GLY A 43 -10.99 -6.85 -10.06
N LEU A 44 -11.19 -7.80 -9.14
CA LEU A 44 -10.16 -8.74 -8.71
C LEU A 44 -9.86 -9.79 -9.78
N GLU A 45 -10.90 -10.36 -10.39
CA GLU A 45 -10.78 -11.32 -11.50
C GLU A 45 -10.02 -10.72 -12.68
N THR A 46 -10.40 -9.49 -13.07
CA THR A 46 -9.72 -8.73 -14.13
C THR A 46 -8.25 -8.50 -13.77
N SER A 47 -7.98 -8.05 -12.54
CA SER A 47 -6.61 -7.78 -12.08
C SER A 47 -5.74 -9.03 -12.10
N VAL A 48 -6.25 -10.18 -11.61
CA VAL A 48 -5.52 -11.45 -11.63
C VAL A 48 -5.25 -11.91 -13.06
N ALA A 49 -6.23 -11.78 -13.97
CA ALA A 49 -6.03 -12.13 -15.38
C ALA A 49 -4.95 -11.25 -16.04
N GLU A 50 -4.98 -9.93 -15.80
CA GLU A 50 -3.96 -8.99 -16.29
C GLU A 50 -2.56 -9.30 -15.72
N ILE A 51 -2.45 -9.56 -14.42
CA ILE A 51 -1.19 -9.94 -13.78
C ILE A 51 -0.67 -11.23 -14.41
N ARG A 52 -1.47 -12.29 -14.46
CA ARG A 52 -1.06 -13.59 -15.02
C ARG A 52 -0.62 -13.49 -16.47
N SER A 53 -1.21 -12.60 -17.26
CA SER A 53 -0.83 -12.41 -18.67
C SER A 53 0.58 -11.82 -18.85
N GLN A 54 1.14 -11.21 -17.79
CA GLN A 54 2.46 -10.58 -17.81
C GLN A 54 3.54 -11.44 -17.14
N LEU A 55 3.13 -12.50 -16.42
CA LEU A 55 4.06 -13.35 -15.68
C LEU A 55 4.81 -14.32 -16.58
N GLY A 56 6.10 -14.53 -16.30
CA GLY A 56 6.95 -15.55 -16.90
C GLY A 56 6.98 -16.86 -16.09
N ASP A 57 7.74 -17.84 -16.56
CA ASP A 57 7.82 -19.20 -16.02
C ASP A 57 8.29 -19.30 -14.55
N ARG A 58 8.97 -18.28 -14.03
CA ARG A 58 9.49 -18.22 -12.65
C ARG A 58 8.58 -17.48 -11.69
N ALA A 59 7.44 -17.01 -12.13
CA ALA A 59 6.53 -16.25 -11.31
C ALA A 59 5.79 -17.13 -10.30
N GLY A 60 5.42 -16.51 -9.17
CA GLY A 60 4.55 -17.14 -8.21
C GLY A 60 3.09 -17.18 -8.65
N GLU A 61 2.29 -17.90 -7.90
CA GLU A 61 0.85 -17.99 -8.14
C GLU A 61 0.14 -16.71 -7.68
N VAL A 62 -0.92 -16.29 -8.39
CA VAL A 62 -1.74 -15.14 -8.00
C VAL A 62 -3.20 -15.58 -7.83
N ALA A 63 -3.77 -15.26 -6.67
CA ALA A 63 -5.16 -15.53 -6.31
C ALA A 63 -5.82 -14.27 -5.75
N TRP A 64 -7.13 -14.34 -5.51
CA TRP A 64 -7.89 -13.22 -4.95
C TRP A 64 -8.96 -13.66 -3.95
N ALA A 65 -9.31 -12.74 -3.04
CA ALA A 65 -10.41 -12.86 -2.11
C ALA A 65 -11.14 -11.53 -1.95
N VAL A 66 -12.48 -11.57 -1.89
CA VAL A 66 -13.27 -10.37 -1.62
C VAL A 66 -13.14 -10.02 -0.14
N ALA A 67 -12.73 -8.78 0.15
CA ALA A 67 -12.73 -8.25 1.51
C ALA A 67 -12.85 -6.72 1.53
N ASN A 68 -13.62 -6.19 2.45
CA ASN A 68 -13.67 -4.78 2.77
C ASN A 68 -12.55 -4.46 3.78
N ALA A 69 -11.60 -3.61 3.38
CA ALA A 69 -10.44 -3.29 4.21
C ALA A 69 -10.76 -2.59 5.55
N GLY A 70 -11.96 -2.06 5.70
CA GLY A 70 -12.44 -1.50 6.96
C GLY A 70 -13.32 -2.47 7.78
N ASP A 71 -13.32 -3.75 7.50
CA ASP A 71 -14.11 -4.77 8.19
C ASP A 71 -13.17 -5.83 8.78
N PRO A 72 -13.05 -5.91 10.13
CA PRO A 72 -12.10 -6.81 10.77
C PRO A 72 -12.44 -8.30 10.56
N GLU A 73 -13.72 -8.68 10.47
CA GLU A 73 -14.12 -10.05 10.23
C GLU A 73 -13.73 -10.49 8.81
N GLN A 74 -13.90 -9.60 7.83
CA GLN A 74 -13.48 -9.87 6.47
C GLN A 74 -11.95 -9.86 6.31
N ALA A 75 -11.22 -9.08 7.10
CA ALA A 75 -9.77 -9.14 7.17
C ALA A 75 -9.30 -10.51 7.69
N GLU A 76 -9.86 -10.99 8.80
CA GLU A 76 -9.57 -12.32 9.34
C GLU A 76 -9.90 -13.44 8.35
N ALA A 77 -11.07 -13.39 7.72
CA ALA A 77 -11.47 -14.38 6.72
C ALA A 77 -10.54 -14.39 5.50
N CYS A 78 -10.10 -13.22 5.02
CA CYS A 78 -9.18 -13.12 3.89
C CYS A 78 -7.78 -13.63 4.23
N VAL A 79 -7.28 -13.34 5.43
CA VAL A 79 -6.01 -13.90 5.93
C VAL A 79 -6.10 -15.41 6.04
N ALA A 80 -7.18 -15.95 6.61
CA ALA A 80 -7.41 -17.39 6.70
C ALA A 80 -7.44 -18.05 5.31
N ALA A 81 -8.18 -17.49 4.35
CA ALA A 81 -8.22 -17.98 2.99
C ALA A 81 -6.83 -17.97 2.31
N THR A 82 -5.98 -16.99 2.65
CA THR A 82 -4.59 -16.94 2.17
C THR A 82 -3.76 -18.07 2.76
N VAL A 83 -3.91 -18.34 4.05
CA VAL A 83 -3.22 -19.45 4.73
C VAL A 83 -3.71 -20.79 4.22
N ASP A 84 -5.02 -20.96 4.01
CA ASP A 84 -5.60 -22.20 3.47
C ASP A 84 -5.08 -22.52 2.07
N LEU A 85 -4.88 -21.50 1.24
CA LEU A 85 -4.43 -21.69 -0.14
C LEU A 85 -2.90 -21.82 -0.25
N PHE A 86 -2.14 -20.99 0.46
CA PHE A 86 -0.69 -20.86 0.29
C PHE A 86 0.14 -21.29 1.52
N GLY A 87 -0.53 -21.72 2.60
CA GLY A 87 0.09 -22.26 3.80
C GLY A 87 0.49 -21.21 4.85
N ARG A 88 0.70 -19.94 4.47
CA ARG A 88 1.17 -18.86 5.36
C ARG A 88 0.99 -17.47 4.77
N VAL A 89 1.25 -16.43 5.57
CA VAL A 89 1.40 -15.04 5.11
C VAL A 89 2.74 -14.51 5.57
N ASP A 90 3.73 -14.39 4.67
CA ASP A 90 5.05 -13.83 4.99
C ASP A 90 5.08 -12.31 4.86
N ILE A 91 4.27 -11.77 3.95
CA ILE A 91 4.25 -10.34 3.61
C ILE A 91 2.81 -9.86 3.62
N LEU A 92 2.54 -8.82 4.42
CA LEU A 92 1.27 -8.10 4.36
C LEU A 92 1.51 -6.70 3.80
N VAL A 93 0.75 -6.33 2.76
CA VAL A 93 0.74 -4.97 2.21
C VAL A 93 -0.60 -4.30 2.51
N ASN A 94 -0.62 -3.39 3.45
CA ASN A 94 -1.73 -2.51 3.75
C ASN A 94 -1.73 -1.35 2.75
N ASN A 95 -2.45 -1.51 1.63
CA ASN A 95 -2.52 -0.52 0.56
C ASN A 95 -3.93 0.04 0.36
N ALA A 96 -4.98 -0.69 0.71
CA ALA A 96 -6.35 -0.21 0.56
C ALA A 96 -6.57 1.13 1.26
N ALA A 97 -7.13 2.11 0.54
CA ALA A 97 -7.44 3.43 1.06
C ALA A 97 -8.71 4.01 0.45
N THR A 98 -9.27 5.01 1.12
CA THR A 98 -10.42 5.79 0.65
C THR A 98 -10.24 7.26 0.96
N ASN A 99 -10.79 8.12 0.11
CA ASN A 99 -10.93 9.55 0.36
C ASN A 99 -12.31 10.01 -0.17
N PRO A 100 -13.36 9.86 0.62
CA PRO A 100 -14.75 10.16 0.18
C PRO A 100 -15.10 11.64 0.23
N TYR A 101 -14.19 12.51 0.67
CA TYR A 101 -14.44 13.93 0.86
C TYR A 101 -13.32 14.78 0.25
N PHE A 102 -13.74 15.85 -0.46
CA PHE A 102 -12.84 16.88 -0.97
C PHE A 102 -13.40 18.25 -0.57
N GLY A 103 -12.66 18.97 0.29
CA GLY A 103 -13.08 20.27 0.82
C GLY A 103 -12.36 20.65 2.10
N PRO A 104 -12.74 21.81 2.74
CA PRO A 104 -12.19 22.21 4.03
C PRO A 104 -12.48 21.14 5.10
N ILE A 105 -11.47 20.83 5.92
CA ILE A 105 -11.58 19.77 6.94
C ILE A 105 -12.66 20.05 7.97
N ILE A 106 -12.93 21.34 8.24
CA ILE A 106 -13.93 21.76 9.22
C ILE A 106 -15.36 21.41 8.79
N ASP A 107 -15.60 21.23 7.50
CA ASP A 107 -16.92 20.97 6.92
C ASP A 107 -17.18 19.47 6.64
N ILE A 108 -16.23 18.59 7.00
CA ILE A 108 -16.42 17.15 6.77
C ILE A 108 -17.51 16.61 7.71
N ASP A 109 -18.45 15.87 7.15
CA ASP A 109 -19.45 15.16 7.97
C ASP A 109 -18.86 13.94 8.67
N GLN A 110 -19.49 13.55 9.78
CA GLN A 110 -19.03 12.45 10.63
C GLN A 110 -18.93 11.12 9.87
N GLY A 111 -19.91 10.81 9.00
CA GLY A 111 -19.92 9.53 8.28
C GLY A 111 -18.73 9.38 7.32
N ARG A 112 -18.33 10.47 6.61
CA ARG A 112 -17.15 10.48 5.76
C ARG A 112 -15.86 10.47 6.58
N ALA A 113 -15.84 11.18 7.71
CA ALA A 113 -14.71 11.17 8.62
C ALA A 113 -14.45 9.76 9.18
N ASP A 114 -15.48 9.12 9.73
CA ASP A 114 -15.41 7.76 10.30
C ASP A 114 -15.00 6.73 9.25
N LYS A 115 -15.57 6.80 8.04
CA LYS A 115 -15.20 5.91 6.94
C LYS A 115 -13.73 6.04 6.56
N THR A 116 -13.20 7.26 6.57
CA THR A 116 -11.78 7.51 6.25
C THR A 116 -10.87 6.90 7.29
N VAL A 117 -11.15 7.13 8.58
CA VAL A 117 -10.41 6.54 9.70
C VAL A 117 -10.52 5.01 9.66
N ARG A 118 -11.73 4.49 9.48
CA ARG A 118 -12.00 3.05 9.50
C ARG A 118 -11.17 2.29 8.46
N VAL A 119 -11.10 2.79 7.24
CA VAL A 119 -10.36 2.13 6.15
C VAL A 119 -8.87 2.44 6.21
N ASN A 120 -8.50 3.73 6.38
CA ASN A 120 -7.12 4.15 6.19
C ASN A 120 -6.23 4.00 7.43
N GLN A 121 -6.82 3.85 8.61
CA GLN A 121 -6.11 3.79 9.88
C GLN A 121 -6.42 2.50 10.65
N SER A 122 -7.67 2.30 11.11
CA SER A 122 -8.03 1.12 11.89
C SER A 122 -7.82 -0.18 11.12
N GLY A 123 -8.19 -0.20 9.84
CA GLY A 123 -7.99 -1.35 8.96
C GLY A 123 -6.53 -1.79 8.88
N TYR A 124 -5.57 -0.87 8.80
CA TYR A 124 -4.14 -1.21 8.76
C TYR A 124 -3.69 -1.98 10.01
N LEU A 125 -4.18 -1.58 11.17
CA LEU A 125 -3.93 -2.31 12.43
C LEU A 125 -4.65 -3.67 12.41
N GLU A 126 -5.90 -3.72 12.04
CA GLU A 126 -6.74 -4.93 12.04
C GLU A 126 -6.19 -6.02 11.11
N TRP A 127 -5.78 -5.67 9.89
CA TRP A 127 -5.11 -6.60 8.97
C TRP A 127 -3.76 -7.08 9.52
N THR A 128 -3.00 -6.20 10.16
CA THR A 128 -1.72 -6.59 10.79
C THR A 128 -1.96 -7.55 11.96
N GLN A 129 -2.99 -7.31 12.78
CA GLN A 129 -3.37 -8.21 13.87
C GLN A 129 -3.84 -9.57 13.34
N ALA A 130 -4.61 -9.59 12.25
CA ALA A 130 -5.05 -10.84 11.64
C ALA A 130 -3.86 -11.68 11.12
N ALA A 131 -2.92 -11.06 10.39
CA ALA A 131 -1.72 -11.73 9.90
C ALA A 131 -0.80 -12.19 11.05
N TRP A 132 -0.66 -11.38 12.11
CA TRP A 132 0.09 -11.72 13.31
C TRP A 132 -0.47 -12.98 13.97
N ARG A 133 -1.79 -13.03 14.21
CA ARG A 133 -2.48 -14.19 14.81
C ARG A 133 -2.45 -15.43 13.92
N ALA A 134 -2.41 -15.25 12.60
CA ALA A 134 -2.34 -16.35 11.64
C ALA A 134 -0.94 -16.96 11.47
N GLY A 135 0.04 -16.54 12.28
CA GLY A 135 1.35 -17.18 12.38
C GLY A 135 2.55 -16.29 12.15
N MET A 136 2.42 -15.03 11.70
CA MET A 136 3.60 -14.13 11.61
C MET A 136 4.30 -13.98 12.97
N SER A 137 3.57 -14.11 14.09
CA SER A 137 4.12 -14.16 15.45
C SER A 137 5.15 -15.26 15.64
N ASP A 138 5.04 -16.35 14.92
CA ASP A 138 5.89 -17.53 15.09
C ASP A 138 7.04 -17.57 14.08
N TYR A 139 6.73 -17.43 12.79
CA TYR A 139 7.71 -17.59 11.72
C TYR A 139 8.28 -16.27 11.17
N GLY A 140 7.79 -15.13 11.66
CA GLY A 140 8.24 -13.81 11.22
C GLY A 140 7.66 -13.36 9.87
N GLY A 141 8.12 -12.19 9.40
CA GLY A 141 7.65 -11.65 8.11
C GLY A 141 7.94 -10.17 7.93
N ALA A 142 7.22 -9.57 6.99
CA ALA A 142 7.26 -8.14 6.71
C ALA A 142 5.86 -7.54 6.55
N VAL A 143 5.62 -6.38 7.14
CA VAL A 143 4.42 -5.57 6.93
C VAL A 143 4.84 -4.30 6.21
N LEU A 144 4.13 -3.96 5.13
CA LEU A 144 4.30 -2.73 4.38
C LEU A 144 3.02 -1.90 4.41
N ASN A 145 3.12 -0.67 4.90
CA ASN A 145 2.02 0.28 4.97
C ASN A 145 2.14 1.35 3.87
N ILE A 146 1.14 1.49 3.01
CA ILE A 146 1.11 2.56 2.01
C ILE A 146 0.50 3.82 2.63
N ALA A 147 1.39 4.74 3.04
CA ALA A 147 1.04 6.06 3.56
C ALA A 147 0.78 7.08 2.42
N SER A 148 1.27 8.29 2.56
CA SER A 148 1.29 9.38 1.57
C SER A 148 2.22 10.49 2.05
N ILE A 149 2.83 11.24 1.13
CA ILE A 149 3.48 12.51 1.49
C ILE A 149 2.50 13.51 2.10
N GLY A 150 1.20 13.41 1.80
CA GLY A 150 0.15 14.19 2.45
C GLY A 150 0.09 14.00 3.98
N GLY A 151 0.60 12.86 4.51
CA GLY A 151 0.80 12.67 5.94
C GLY A 151 1.97 13.46 6.55
N MET A 152 2.81 14.07 5.71
CA MET A 152 4.00 14.86 6.09
C MET A 152 3.87 16.34 5.75
N THR A 153 2.83 16.72 4.98
CA THR A 153 2.60 18.07 4.48
C THR A 153 1.15 18.51 4.67
N VAL A 154 0.89 19.77 4.40
CA VAL A 154 -0.47 20.33 4.38
C VAL A 154 -0.90 20.54 2.93
N GLU A 155 -1.99 19.88 2.53
CA GLU A 155 -2.59 19.98 1.21
C GLU A 155 -4.07 20.37 1.32
N GLY A 156 -4.51 21.31 0.49
CA GLY A 156 -5.91 21.74 0.44
C GLY A 156 -6.84 20.64 -0.08
N GLY A 157 -8.05 20.57 0.46
CA GLY A 157 -9.13 19.69 -0.03
C GLY A 157 -9.08 18.24 0.42
N ILE A 158 -7.95 17.72 0.88
CA ILE A 158 -7.79 16.32 1.33
C ILE A 158 -7.27 16.20 2.77
N GLY A 159 -7.49 17.25 3.58
CA GLY A 159 -6.91 17.37 4.92
C GLY A 159 -7.18 16.17 5.84
N TRP A 160 -8.42 15.64 5.87
CA TRP A 160 -8.74 14.51 6.74
C TRP A 160 -8.07 13.20 6.29
N TYR A 161 -7.98 12.98 4.98
CA TYR A 161 -7.17 11.89 4.43
C TYR A 161 -5.70 12.01 4.89
N ASN A 162 -5.11 13.21 4.80
CA ASN A 162 -3.73 13.46 5.21
C ASN A 162 -3.51 13.17 6.69
N VAL A 163 -4.46 13.52 7.57
CA VAL A 163 -4.41 13.16 9.00
C VAL A 163 -4.35 11.64 9.18
N THR A 164 -5.16 10.87 8.45
CA THR A 164 -5.09 9.40 8.54
C THR A 164 -3.75 8.85 8.02
N LYS A 165 -3.15 9.49 7.01
CA LYS A 165 -1.84 9.06 6.49
C LYS A 165 -0.69 9.43 7.42
N ALA A 166 -0.78 10.53 8.16
CA ALA A 166 0.14 10.85 9.26
C ALA A 166 0.05 9.78 10.37
N ALA A 167 -1.17 9.36 10.72
CA ALA A 167 -1.37 8.29 11.69
C ALA A 167 -0.74 6.96 11.21
N VAL A 168 -0.84 6.61 9.92
CA VAL A 168 -0.20 5.40 9.35
C VAL A 168 1.33 5.48 9.43
N ILE A 169 1.93 6.64 9.19
CA ILE A 169 3.38 6.85 9.33
C ILE A 169 3.80 6.54 10.78
N HIS A 170 3.10 7.08 11.76
CA HIS A 170 3.42 6.81 13.16
C HIS A 170 3.13 5.36 13.56
N LEU A 171 2.01 4.79 13.11
CA LEU A 171 1.65 3.38 13.33
C LEU A 171 2.74 2.43 12.81
N THR A 172 3.36 2.75 11.68
CA THR A 172 4.47 1.98 11.11
C THR A 172 5.65 1.87 12.08
N ALA A 173 6.08 3.01 12.63
CA ALA A 173 7.17 3.04 13.61
C ALA A 173 6.81 2.32 14.91
N GLN A 174 5.58 2.51 15.41
CA GLN A 174 5.10 1.87 16.63
C GLN A 174 5.07 0.35 16.49
N LEU A 175 4.45 -0.16 15.41
CA LEU A 175 4.39 -1.61 15.15
C LEU A 175 5.78 -2.22 14.93
N ALA A 176 6.71 -1.51 14.31
CA ALA A 176 8.09 -1.98 14.15
C ALA A 176 8.79 -2.23 15.49
N GLY A 177 8.58 -1.34 16.46
CA GLY A 177 9.11 -1.50 17.82
C GLY A 177 8.47 -2.65 18.59
N GLU A 178 7.17 -2.87 18.38
CA GLU A 178 6.41 -3.89 19.13
C GLU A 178 6.54 -5.30 18.54
N LEU A 179 6.61 -5.43 17.19
CA LEU A 179 6.62 -6.73 16.51
C LEU A 179 8.04 -7.26 16.23
N GLY A 180 9.08 -6.44 16.41
CA GLY A 180 10.47 -6.86 16.34
C GLY A 180 10.84 -7.85 17.45
N PRO A 181 11.80 -8.75 17.23
CA PRO A 181 12.58 -8.97 16.01
C PRO A 181 11.89 -9.87 14.97
N LYS A 182 10.65 -10.30 15.21
CA LYS A 182 9.95 -11.26 14.35
C LYS A 182 9.51 -10.64 13.02
N VAL A 183 8.90 -9.48 13.06
CA VAL A 183 8.32 -8.83 11.88
C VAL A 183 8.94 -7.45 11.69
N ARG A 184 9.42 -7.19 10.47
CA ARG A 184 9.79 -5.85 10.04
C ARG A 184 8.53 -5.10 9.58
N VAL A 185 8.37 -3.87 10.02
CA VAL A 185 7.24 -3.03 9.58
C VAL A 185 7.80 -1.75 8.99
N ASN A 186 7.51 -1.50 7.71
CA ASN A 186 7.93 -0.30 7.02
C ASN A 186 6.75 0.36 6.30
N GLY A 187 6.93 1.61 5.91
CA GLY A 187 5.98 2.38 5.12
C GLY A 187 6.59 2.87 3.81
N ILE A 188 5.71 3.18 2.87
CA ILE A 188 6.03 4.03 1.73
C ILE A 188 5.09 5.23 1.80
N ALA A 189 5.63 6.44 1.58
CA ALA A 189 4.87 7.67 1.41
C ALA A 189 4.97 8.11 -0.07
N PRO A 190 4.01 7.68 -0.93
CA PRO A 190 3.98 8.11 -2.32
C PRO A 190 3.69 9.61 -2.44
N GLY A 191 4.29 10.23 -3.47
CA GLY A 191 3.82 11.48 -4.03
C GLY A 191 2.60 11.29 -4.92
N LEU A 192 2.37 12.20 -5.86
CA LEU A 192 1.26 12.09 -6.80
C LEU A 192 1.55 11.02 -7.86
N VAL A 193 0.81 9.90 -7.76
CA VAL A 193 0.91 8.74 -8.65
C VAL A 193 -0.34 8.66 -9.53
N LYS A 194 -0.17 8.37 -10.82
CA LYS A 194 -1.24 8.19 -11.79
C LYS A 194 -2.10 6.96 -11.45
N THR A 195 -3.08 7.17 -10.59
CA THR A 195 -4.05 6.15 -10.17
C THR A 195 -5.46 6.68 -10.31
N GLN A 196 -6.45 5.79 -10.34
CA GLN A 196 -7.86 6.19 -10.35
C GLN A 196 -8.25 6.95 -9.07
N LEU A 197 -7.68 6.60 -7.92
CA LEU A 197 -7.93 7.29 -6.65
C LEU A 197 -7.49 8.76 -6.70
N ALA A 198 -6.34 9.03 -7.33
CA ALA A 198 -5.77 10.37 -7.44
C ALA A 198 -6.16 11.13 -8.72
N LYS A 199 -7.03 10.53 -9.58
CA LYS A 199 -7.34 11.05 -10.92
C LYS A 199 -7.75 12.53 -10.91
N ALA A 200 -8.61 12.92 -9.98
CA ALA A 200 -9.05 14.31 -9.85
C ALA A 200 -7.92 15.31 -9.50
N LEU A 201 -6.81 14.84 -8.95
CA LEU A 201 -5.67 15.68 -8.56
C LEU A 201 -4.69 15.92 -9.71
N TRP A 202 -4.63 15.06 -10.71
CA TRP A 202 -3.60 15.14 -11.76
C TRP A 202 -4.16 15.29 -13.18
N GLU A 203 -5.35 14.78 -13.49
CA GLU A 203 -5.84 14.70 -14.88
C GLU A 203 -5.92 16.08 -15.57
N ALA A 204 -6.38 17.11 -14.86
CA ALA A 204 -6.54 18.46 -15.42
C ALA A 204 -5.24 19.29 -15.46
N GLY A 205 -4.14 18.80 -14.90
CA GLY A 205 -2.92 19.59 -14.73
C GLY A 205 -1.63 18.82 -14.77
N GLU A 206 -1.62 17.61 -15.35
CA GLU A 206 -0.47 16.71 -15.36
C GLU A 206 0.82 17.36 -15.81
N GLU A 207 0.82 18.07 -16.95
CA GLU A 207 2.01 18.72 -17.50
C GLU A 207 2.58 19.77 -16.54
N LYS A 208 1.71 20.65 -16.03
CA LYS A 208 2.09 21.72 -15.10
C LYS A 208 2.62 21.16 -13.79
N ILE A 209 2.04 20.09 -13.27
CA ILE A 209 2.50 19.43 -12.05
C ILE A 209 3.83 18.75 -12.31
N SER A 210 3.95 18.00 -13.40
CA SER A 210 5.18 17.31 -13.80
C SER A 210 6.37 18.26 -13.93
N GLN A 211 6.17 19.42 -14.51
CA GLN A 211 7.23 20.45 -14.67
C GLN A 211 7.74 21.00 -13.33
N ARG A 212 6.98 20.89 -12.25
CA ARG A 212 7.38 21.32 -10.91
C ARG A 212 8.19 20.26 -10.15
N LEU A 213 8.06 18.99 -10.55
CA LEU A 213 8.79 17.91 -9.89
C LEU A 213 10.24 17.85 -10.38
N PRO A 214 11.21 17.59 -9.51
CA PRO A 214 12.60 17.36 -9.92
C PRO A 214 12.76 16.27 -10.99
N THR A 215 11.98 15.20 -10.91
CA THR A 215 11.96 14.12 -11.90
C THR A 215 11.21 14.44 -13.19
N ARG A 216 10.55 15.61 -13.28
CA ARG A 216 9.79 16.09 -14.45
C ARG A 216 8.69 15.16 -14.94
N ARG A 217 8.20 14.28 -14.10
CA ARG A 217 7.06 13.41 -14.37
C ARG A 217 6.28 13.08 -13.09
N LEU A 218 5.03 12.74 -13.24
CA LEU A 218 4.26 12.10 -12.19
C LEU A 218 4.75 10.68 -11.94
N GLY A 219 4.52 10.18 -10.73
CA GLY A 219 4.74 8.77 -10.41
C GLY A 219 3.80 7.85 -11.18
N VAL A 220 4.26 6.64 -11.44
CA VAL A 220 3.41 5.53 -11.93
C VAL A 220 3.39 4.41 -10.89
N PRO A 221 2.37 3.54 -10.88
CA PRO A 221 2.27 2.46 -9.88
C PRO A 221 3.53 1.62 -9.73
N THR A 222 4.27 1.39 -10.79
CA THR A 222 5.53 0.63 -10.80
C THR A 222 6.64 1.30 -9.98
N ASP A 223 6.67 2.64 -9.88
CA ASP A 223 7.65 3.34 -9.02
C ASP A 223 7.47 2.93 -7.55
N ILE A 224 6.22 2.75 -7.12
CA ILE A 224 5.90 2.32 -5.76
C ILE A 224 6.11 0.82 -5.58
N ALA A 225 5.78 0.02 -6.60
CA ALA A 225 5.97 -1.43 -6.57
C ALA A 225 7.43 -1.83 -6.43
N ASN A 226 8.35 -1.14 -7.10
CA ASN A 226 9.79 -1.36 -6.98
C ASN A 226 10.31 -1.09 -5.56
N ALA A 227 9.86 -0.01 -4.93
CA ALA A 227 10.19 0.31 -3.55
C ALA A 227 9.59 -0.71 -2.56
N ALA A 228 8.36 -1.17 -2.83
CA ALA A 228 7.68 -2.20 -2.05
C ALA A 228 8.43 -3.53 -2.11
N LEU A 229 8.87 -3.96 -3.30
CA LEU A 229 9.67 -5.16 -3.49
C LEU A 229 10.98 -5.10 -2.70
N PHE A 230 11.68 -3.98 -2.74
CA PHE A 230 12.89 -3.77 -1.95
C PHE A 230 12.63 -3.89 -0.46
N LEU A 231 11.65 -3.14 0.08
CA LEU A 231 11.38 -3.11 1.52
C LEU A 231 10.85 -4.45 2.07
N CYS A 232 10.18 -5.25 1.24
CA CYS A 232 9.67 -6.56 1.64
C CYS A 232 10.69 -7.70 1.45
N SER A 233 11.75 -7.49 0.67
CA SER A 233 12.82 -8.48 0.43
C SER A 233 13.85 -8.53 1.55
N ASP A 234 14.71 -9.55 1.52
CA ASP A 234 15.84 -9.71 2.45
C ASP A 234 16.91 -8.61 2.27
N ALA A 235 16.91 -7.90 1.13
CA ALA A 235 17.79 -6.74 0.91
C ALA A 235 17.52 -5.59 1.91
N ALA A 236 16.32 -5.55 2.50
CA ALA A 236 15.91 -4.60 3.53
C ALA A 236 15.93 -5.20 4.96
N SER A 237 16.69 -6.27 5.20
CA SER A 237 16.70 -6.98 6.50
C SER A 237 17.13 -6.12 7.71
N TRP A 238 17.81 -4.99 7.48
CA TRP A 238 18.22 -4.02 8.51
C TRP A 238 17.36 -2.74 8.51
N ILE A 239 16.20 -2.76 7.79
CA ILE A 239 15.27 -1.63 7.72
C ILE A 239 13.95 -2.02 8.36
N THR A 240 13.57 -1.34 9.44
CA THR A 240 12.28 -1.46 10.11
C THR A 240 11.92 -0.14 10.79
N GLY A 241 10.64 0.21 10.83
CA GLY A 241 10.13 1.47 11.40
C GLY A 241 10.25 2.67 10.46
N GLU A 242 10.81 2.49 9.25
CA GLU A 242 11.04 3.56 8.29
C GLU A 242 9.83 3.77 7.37
N THR A 243 9.57 5.02 7.00
CA THR A 243 8.62 5.37 5.94
C THR A 243 9.36 6.04 4.80
N LEU A 244 9.62 5.26 3.74
CA LEU A 244 10.35 5.71 2.56
C LEU A 244 9.48 6.65 1.71
N VAL A 245 9.95 7.86 1.49
CA VAL A 245 9.33 8.83 0.57
C VAL A 245 9.66 8.45 -0.87
N VAL A 246 8.61 8.29 -1.71
CA VAL A 246 8.72 7.99 -3.15
C VAL A 246 7.81 8.96 -3.90
N ASP A 247 8.31 10.17 -4.16
CA ASP A 247 7.51 11.32 -4.56
C ASP A 247 8.05 12.12 -5.75
N GLY A 248 9.10 11.63 -6.42
CA GLY A 248 9.75 12.35 -7.51
C GLY A 248 10.44 13.65 -7.09
N GLY A 249 10.71 13.80 -5.79
CA GLY A 249 11.34 14.99 -5.20
C GLY A 249 10.33 16.09 -4.83
N SER A 250 9.04 15.79 -4.77
CA SER A 250 7.99 16.79 -4.45
C SER A 250 8.25 17.52 -3.13
N LEU A 251 8.73 16.81 -2.09
CA LEU A 251 9.03 17.40 -0.79
C LEU A 251 10.34 18.22 -0.78
N CYS A 252 11.17 18.08 -1.80
CA CYS A 252 12.46 18.80 -1.90
C CYS A 252 12.35 20.14 -2.64
N VAL A 253 11.18 20.46 -3.21
CA VAL A 253 10.97 21.71 -3.95
C VAL A 253 10.66 22.84 -2.97
N ALA A 254 11.51 23.86 -2.92
CA ALA A 254 11.27 25.03 -2.10
C ALA A 254 9.98 25.76 -2.53
N SER A 255 9.13 26.14 -1.56
CA SER A 255 7.94 26.96 -1.79
C SER A 255 8.38 28.30 -2.45
N GLY A 256 8.13 28.46 -3.74
CA GLY A 256 8.48 29.67 -4.50
C GLY A 256 9.60 29.54 -5.51
N SER A 257 10.27 28.42 -5.63
CA SER A 257 11.26 28.20 -6.69
C SER A 257 10.62 27.46 -7.85
N LEU A 258 10.07 28.19 -8.77
CA LEU A 258 9.93 27.87 -10.21
C LEU A 258 8.95 28.90 -10.82
N SER A 259 9.41 30.13 -10.95
CA SER A 259 8.84 31.09 -11.91
C SER A 259 9.24 30.65 -13.31
#